data_7b39cdaedb4d28582757d4e6f694c680
#
_entry.id   7b39cdaedb4d28582757d4e6f694c680
#
_cell.length_a   1.000
_cell.length_b   1.000
_cell.length_c   1.000
_cell.angle_alpha   90.00
_cell.angle_beta   90.00
_cell.angle_gamma   90.00
#
_symmetry.space_group_name_H-M   'P 1'
#
loop_
_entity.id
_entity.type
_entity.pdbx_description
1 polymer ?
#
loop_
_entity_poly.entity_id
_entity_poly.type
_entity_poly.pdbx_seq_one_letter_code
_entity_poly.pdbx_strand_id
1 'polypeptide(L)'
;MSIFSLFTSRKPDVSKYAFVDTEVGTKDHKIHDIGALRYDEATYHGTSKEELERFLLEGKVEFVCGHNIVHHDAKYLFGQQSRHLVDTLYLSPLLFSERPYHRLVKDDKLVCDQLNNPVNDCEKAKDLLMDEIGRWNQLSRNQKKIFSSLLCDKEEFKGFFMMVEAPDKMSLSKTVQLIKEEYEGRICGHADLAPLIQEHPCALAYALALVNTTDHRSITPAWVLYNFPEVEHIIEILRHHRCTEGCAYCNQAFDVHHNLKRFFGYDSFRTYNGEPLQENAAKAAVEDKSLLAIFPTGGGKSLTFQLPALMAGNSVHGLTVVISPLQSLMKDQVDNLAQRGIADAVTINGLLDPITRSLAIERVMNGDATLLYIAPEMLRSKTIEKILMGRHIVRFVIDEAHCFSAWGQDFRVDYL
;
A
#
# COMPACT_ATOMS: atom_id res chain seq x y z
N MET A 1 25.32 1.24 38.40
CA MET A 1 24.17 0.32 38.52
C MET A 1 23.19 0.67 37.42
N SER A 2 23.04 -0.21 36.48
CA SER A 2 22.35 -0.01 35.18
C SER A 2 20.84 -0.17 35.34
N ILE A 3 20.08 0.86 34.90
CA ILE A 3 18.59 0.87 34.86
C ILE A 3 18.11 0.27 33.51
N PHE A 4 18.72 -0.81 33.06
CA PHE A 4 18.43 -1.42 31.73
C PHE A 4 17.67 -2.77 31.79
N SER A 5 16.87 -3.03 32.84
CA SER A 5 16.23 -4.35 32.97
C SER A 5 14.75 -4.33 33.38
N LEU A 6 13.91 -3.54 32.73
CA LEU A 6 12.46 -3.57 33.01
C LEU A 6 11.53 -3.56 31.78
N PHE A 7 12.00 -3.97 30.62
CA PHE A 7 11.14 -4.17 29.44
C PHE A 7 11.44 -5.53 28.78
N THR A 8 11.20 -6.61 29.49
CA THR A 8 11.01 -7.90 28.81
C THR A 8 9.58 -7.93 28.29
N SER A 9 9.39 -7.65 27.00
CA SER A 9 8.18 -8.11 26.31
C SER A 9 8.11 -9.63 26.52
N ARG A 10 7.11 -10.13 27.25
CA ARG A 10 6.84 -11.56 27.32
C ARG A 10 6.65 -12.03 25.88
N LYS A 11 7.45 -13.01 25.46
CA LYS A 11 7.18 -13.72 24.21
C LYS A 11 5.80 -14.37 24.36
N PRO A 12 4.92 -14.28 23.36
CA PRO A 12 3.65 -14.98 23.39
C PRO A 12 3.88 -16.46 23.72
N ASP A 13 2.98 -17.04 24.51
CA ASP A 13 3.06 -18.47 24.82
C ASP A 13 2.61 -19.29 23.59
N VAL A 14 3.58 -19.59 22.72
CA VAL A 14 3.37 -20.34 21.49
C VAL A 14 2.83 -21.77 21.73
N SER A 15 2.90 -22.28 22.97
CA SER A 15 2.43 -23.63 23.30
C SER A 15 0.92 -23.83 23.12
N LYS A 16 0.18 -22.76 22.86
CA LYS A 16 -1.29 -22.77 22.72
C LYS A 16 -1.77 -22.52 21.30
N TYR A 17 -0.86 -22.54 20.31
CA TYR A 17 -1.18 -22.21 18.92
C TYR A 17 -1.24 -23.45 18.05
N ALA A 18 -2.13 -23.40 17.06
CA ALA A 18 -2.11 -24.30 15.91
C ALA A 18 -2.38 -23.49 14.64
N PHE A 19 -1.80 -23.94 13.55
CA PHE A 19 -2.02 -23.39 12.21
C PHE A 19 -2.92 -24.34 11.46
N VAL A 20 -3.92 -23.80 10.74
CA VAL A 20 -4.90 -24.60 10.00
C VAL A 20 -5.11 -23.97 8.64
N ASP A 21 -5.17 -24.82 7.63
CA ASP A 21 -5.50 -24.46 6.25
C ASP A 21 -6.42 -25.51 5.64
N THR A 22 -7.33 -25.09 4.75
CA THR A 22 -8.28 -25.99 4.08
C THR A 22 -8.29 -25.78 2.57
N GLU A 23 -8.32 -26.91 1.86
CA GLU A 23 -8.60 -26.90 0.43
C GLU A 23 -10.08 -27.17 0.20
N VAL A 24 -10.78 -26.14 -0.30
CA VAL A 24 -12.23 -26.20 -0.56
C VAL A 24 -12.52 -26.15 -2.04
N GLY A 25 -13.32 -27.06 -2.52
CA GLY A 25 -13.71 -27.12 -3.92
C GLY A 25 -14.48 -25.88 -4.38
N THR A 26 -14.03 -25.24 -5.46
CA THR A 26 -14.64 -24.01 -5.99
C THR A 26 -16.05 -24.21 -6.54
N LYS A 27 -16.42 -25.42 -6.90
CA LYS A 27 -17.72 -25.77 -7.52
C LYS A 27 -18.72 -26.38 -6.54
N ASP A 28 -18.24 -27.23 -5.66
CA ASP A 28 -19.09 -28.00 -4.73
C ASP A 28 -19.09 -27.44 -3.31
N HIS A 29 -18.20 -26.48 -3.00
CA HIS A 29 -18.02 -25.86 -1.69
C HIS A 29 -17.80 -26.87 -0.56
N LYS A 30 -17.21 -28.04 -0.88
CA LYS A 30 -16.88 -29.06 0.10
C LYS A 30 -15.41 -29.03 0.44
N ILE A 31 -15.09 -29.40 1.67
CA ILE A 31 -13.70 -29.60 2.09
C ILE A 31 -13.17 -30.84 1.35
N HIS A 32 -12.07 -30.65 0.65
CA HIS A 32 -11.34 -31.70 -0.04
C HIS A 32 -10.13 -32.17 0.77
N ASP A 33 -9.54 -31.24 1.52
CA ASP A 33 -8.39 -31.52 2.38
C ASP A 33 -8.30 -30.54 3.54
N ILE A 34 -7.70 -30.97 4.66
CA ILE A 34 -7.43 -30.15 5.85
C ILE A 34 -6.02 -30.44 6.31
N GLY A 35 -5.21 -29.40 6.42
CA GLY A 35 -3.92 -29.43 7.09
C GLY A 35 -3.98 -28.72 8.43
N ALA A 36 -3.27 -29.25 9.41
CA ALA A 36 -3.03 -28.55 10.65
C ALA A 36 -1.64 -28.85 11.19
N LEU A 37 -1.03 -27.85 11.83
CA LEU A 37 0.28 -27.93 12.48
C LEU A 37 0.17 -27.32 13.87
N ARG A 38 0.46 -28.09 14.92
CA ARG A 38 0.53 -27.59 16.30
C ARG A 38 1.93 -27.09 16.66
N TYR A 39 2.02 -26.37 17.74
CA TYR A 39 3.28 -25.84 18.31
C TYR A 39 4.31 -26.95 18.65
N ASP A 40 3.86 -28.17 18.95
CA ASP A 40 4.69 -29.33 19.26
C ASP A 40 5.15 -30.08 18.02
N GLU A 41 5.04 -29.44 16.85
CA GLU A 41 5.35 -29.98 15.50
C GLU A 41 4.49 -31.19 15.11
N ALA A 42 3.46 -31.52 15.89
CA ALA A 42 2.48 -32.53 15.48
C ALA A 42 1.64 -31.99 14.32
N THR A 43 1.38 -32.83 13.34
CA THR A 43 0.60 -32.50 12.14
C THR A 43 -0.66 -33.34 12.04
N TYR A 44 -1.69 -32.73 11.48
CA TYR A 44 -2.90 -33.43 11.02
C TYR A 44 -3.06 -33.19 9.51
N HIS A 45 -3.41 -34.23 8.78
CA HIS A 45 -3.72 -34.17 7.37
C HIS A 45 -4.86 -35.13 7.07
N GLY A 46 -5.99 -34.63 6.60
CA GLY A 46 -7.18 -35.43 6.36
C GLY A 46 -8.37 -34.60 5.94
N THR A 47 -9.56 -35.19 5.99
CA THR A 47 -10.81 -34.55 5.57
C THR A 47 -11.85 -34.45 6.68
N SER A 48 -11.59 -35.04 7.86
CA SER A 48 -12.53 -35.12 8.98
C SER A 48 -12.39 -33.92 9.93
N LYS A 49 -13.46 -33.17 10.08
CA LYS A 49 -13.54 -32.07 11.07
C LYS A 49 -13.47 -32.58 12.51
N GLU A 50 -14.07 -33.73 12.77
CA GLU A 50 -14.10 -34.34 14.10
C GLU A 50 -12.69 -34.77 14.54
N GLU A 51 -11.89 -35.27 13.63
CA GLU A 51 -10.50 -35.62 13.90
C GLU A 51 -9.62 -34.36 14.08
N LEU A 52 -9.82 -33.34 13.26
CA LEU A 52 -9.17 -32.06 13.46
C LEU A 52 -9.51 -31.48 14.84
N GLU A 53 -10.79 -31.49 15.23
CA GLU A 53 -11.21 -30.96 16.53
C GLU A 53 -10.54 -31.73 17.69
N ARG A 54 -10.48 -33.07 17.60
CA ARG A 54 -9.77 -33.91 18.57
C ARG A 54 -8.29 -33.55 18.65
N PHE A 55 -7.64 -33.39 17.48
CA PHE A 55 -6.26 -32.98 17.36
C PHE A 55 -5.96 -31.65 18.04
N LEU A 56 -6.84 -30.65 17.86
CA LEU A 56 -6.74 -29.34 18.50
C LEU A 56 -6.98 -29.39 20.01
N LEU A 57 -7.92 -30.22 20.46
CA LEU A 57 -8.21 -30.42 21.89
C LEU A 57 -7.07 -31.11 22.64
N GLU A 58 -6.48 -32.14 22.04
CA GLU A 58 -5.29 -32.83 22.58
C GLU A 58 -4.11 -31.86 22.80
N GLY A 59 -3.93 -30.91 21.88
CA GLY A 59 -2.93 -29.85 21.97
C GLY A 59 -3.30 -28.71 22.93
N LYS A 60 -4.49 -28.71 23.52
CA LYS A 60 -5.02 -27.60 24.34
C LYS A 60 -4.93 -26.25 23.61
N VAL A 61 -5.21 -26.26 22.31
CA VAL A 61 -5.08 -25.10 21.42
C VAL A 61 -6.12 -24.05 21.80
N GLU A 62 -5.67 -22.84 22.11
CA GLU A 62 -6.49 -21.67 22.39
C GLU A 62 -6.63 -20.76 21.15
N PHE A 63 -5.54 -20.64 20.38
CA PHE A 63 -5.48 -19.79 19.18
C PHE A 63 -5.32 -20.66 17.92
N VAL A 64 -6.21 -20.46 16.96
CA VAL A 64 -6.12 -21.09 15.64
C VAL A 64 -5.73 -20.03 14.63
N CYS A 65 -4.57 -20.23 14.01
CA CYS A 65 -3.94 -19.30 13.09
C CYS A 65 -4.04 -19.81 11.65
N GLY A 66 -4.15 -18.92 10.71
CA GLY A 66 -4.14 -19.24 9.29
C GLY A 66 -4.08 -17.99 8.42
N HIS A 67 -3.97 -18.19 7.11
CA HIS A 67 -3.94 -17.11 6.15
C HIS A 67 -5.29 -16.96 5.46
N ASN A 68 -6.05 -15.91 5.76
CA ASN A 68 -7.46 -15.71 5.42
C ASN A 68 -8.42 -16.66 6.18
N ILE A 69 -8.01 -17.09 7.36
CA ILE A 69 -8.77 -18.10 8.15
C ILE A 69 -10.14 -17.59 8.56
N VAL A 70 -10.29 -16.31 8.91
CA VAL A 70 -11.56 -15.75 9.41
C VAL A 70 -12.65 -15.82 8.34
N HIS A 71 -12.35 -15.44 7.12
CA HIS A 71 -13.35 -15.36 6.04
C HIS A 71 -13.37 -16.56 5.10
N HIS A 72 -12.37 -17.45 5.18
CA HIS A 72 -12.32 -18.65 4.36
C HIS A 72 -12.53 -19.94 5.19
N ASP A 73 -11.55 -20.33 5.97
CA ASP A 73 -11.50 -21.67 6.56
C ASP A 73 -12.48 -21.84 7.73
N ALA A 74 -12.61 -20.82 8.58
CA ALA A 74 -13.40 -20.90 9.80
C ALA A 74 -14.87 -21.24 9.54
N LYS A 75 -15.46 -20.72 8.48
CA LYS A 75 -16.86 -21.00 8.10
C LYS A 75 -17.11 -22.47 7.74
N TYR A 76 -16.07 -23.17 7.30
CA TYR A 76 -16.16 -24.59 6.97
C TYR A 76 -15.82 -25.48 8.15
N LEU A 77 -14.92 -25.04 9.04
CA LEU A 77 -14.34 -25.86 10.10
C LEU A 77 -15.06 -25.71 11.46
N PHE A 78 -15.29 -24.49 11.89
CA PHE A 78 -15.59 -24.19 13.30
C PHE A 78 -17.01 -23.66 13.48
N GLY A 79 -18.03 -24.24 13.20
CA GLY A 79 -19.42 -23.85 13.52
C GLY A 79 -19.53 -22.64 14.50
N GLN A 80 -20.25 -22.78 15.62
CA GLN A 80 -20.38 -21.74 16.67
C GLN A 80 -19.35 -21.87 17.81
N GLN A 81 -18.31 -22.66 17.68
CA GLN A 81 -17.32 -22.83 18.75
C GLN A 81 -16.37 -21.63 18.82
N SER A 82 -16.22 -21.07 20.02
CA SER A 82 -15.45 -19.87 20.27
C SER A 82 -13.94 -20.16 20.45
N ARG A 83 -13.21 -20.36 19.37
CA ARG A 83 -11.75 -20.30 19.38
C ARG A 83 -11.29 -18.92 18.97
N HIS A 84 -10.11 -18.52 19.44
CA HIS A 84 -9.52 -17.26 19.02
C HIS A 84 -8.83 -17.46 17.67
N LEU A 85 -9.38 -16.84 16.62
CA LEU A 85 -8.82 -16.90 15.27
C LEU A 85 -7.77 -15.79 15.09
N VAL A 86 -6.65 -16.13 14.48
CA VAL A 86 -5.56 -15.19 14.13
C VAL A 86 -5.33 -15.26 12.64
N ASP A 87 -5.60 -14.16 11.95
CA ASP A 87 -5.56 -14.08 10.50
C ASP A 87 -4.34 -13.31 10.00
N THR A 88 -3.34 -14.02 9.45
CA THR A 88 -2.11 -13.41 8.95
C THR A 88 -2.33 -12.57 7.70
N LEU A 89 -3.38 -12.80 6.89
CA LEU A 89 -3.64 -11.98 5.71
C LEU A 89 -4.02 -10.55 6.07
N TYR A 90 -4.79 -10.35 7.16
CA TYR A 90 -5.19 -9.03 7.64
C TYR A 90 -4.08 -8.30 8.38
N LEU A 91 -3.21 -9.05 9.06
CA LEU A 91 -2.07 -8.50 9.80
C LEU A 91 -0.94 -8.06 8.88
N SER A 92 -0.69 -8.81 7.82
CA SER A 92 0.45 -8.59 6.93
C SER A 92 0.50 -7.18 6.33
N PRO A 93 -0.58 -6.59 5.76
CA PRO A 93 -0.55 -5.22 5.25
C PRO A 93 -0.39 -4.16 6.34
N LEU A 94 -0.84 -4.45 7.57
CA LEU A 94 -0.70 -3.55 8.71
C LEU A 94 0.75 -3.47 9.20
N LEU A 95 1.45 -4.60 9.21
CA LEU A 95 2.78 -4.75 9.82
C LEU A 95 3.92 -4.65 8.80
N PHE A 96 3.65 -4.99 7.54
CA PHE A 96 4.60 -4.93 6.41
C PHE A 96 4.05 -4.03 5.30
N SER A 97 3.63 -2.83 5.66
CA SER A 97 3.02 -1.86 4.73
C SER A 97 3.94 -1.44 3.56
N GLU A 98 5.25 -1.73 3.65
CA GLU A 98 6.20 -1.55 2.57
C GLU A 98 6.12 -2.62 1.46
N ARG A 99 5.40 -3.73 1.69
CA ARG A 99 5.27 -4.83 0.72
C ARG A 99 4.04 -4.63 -0.15
N PRO A 100 4.15 -4.74 -1.48
CA PRO A 100 2.99 -4.60 -2.38
C PRO A 100 2.09 -5.84 -2.41
N TYR A 101 2.58 -7.00 -1.95
CA TYR A 101 1.87 -8.28 -1.98
C TYR A 101 1.92 -8.98 -0.62
N HIS A 102 0.79 -9.56 -0.22
CA HIS A 102 0.59 -10.19 1.08
C HIS A 102 0.04 -11.63 0.97
N ARG A 103 0.16 -12.26 -0.19
CA ARG A 103 -0.19 -13.67 -0.37
C ARG A 103 0.94 -14.56 0.13
N LEU A 104 0.60 -15.72 0.69
CA LEU A 104 1.59 -16.78 0.91
C LEU A 104 2.24 -17.14 -0.42
N VAL A 105 3.56 -17.19 -0.45
CA VAL A 105 4.32 -17.59 -1.64
C VAL A 105 4.04 -19.07 -1.89
N LYS A 106 3.31 -19.41 -2.95
CA LYS A 106 3.20 -20.79 -3.43
C LYS A 106 4.49 -21.10 -4.16
N ASP A 107 5.20 -22.12 -3.72
CA ASP A 107 6.41 -22.57 -4.38
C ASP A 107 6.15 -22.84 -5.85
N ASP A 108 7.11 -22.48 -6.71
CA ASP A 108 7.00 -22.60 -8.15
C ASP A 108 6.48 -23.99 -8.56
N LYS A 109 5.48 -24.03 -9.44
CA LYS A 109 4.81 -25.21 -9.99
C LYS A 109 5.73 -26.17 -10.78
N LEU A 110 7.03 -26.14 -10.53
CA LEU A 110 8.02 -26.94 -11.26
C LEU A 110 8.28 -28.33 -10.66
N VAL A 111 7.71 -28.65 -9.50
CA VAL A 111 7.77 -30.00 -8.91
C VAL A 111 6.36 -30.55 -8.87
N CYS A 112 6.04 -31.37 -9.86
CA CYS A 112 4.67 -31.85 -10.17
C CYS A 112 3.97 -32.73 -9.13
N ASP A 113 4.60 -33.12 -8.01
CA ASP A 113 4.04 -34.13 -7.10
C ASP A 113 3.69 -33.62 -5.68
N GLN A 114 3.82 -32.29 -5.42
CA GLN A 114 3.43 -31.68 -4.12
C GLN A 114 2.40 -30.55 -4.29
N LEU A 115 1.54 -30.67 -5.26
CA LEU A 115 0.45 -29.71 -5.49
C LEU A 115 -0.55 -29.75 -4.30
N ASN A 116 -0.65 -28.63 -3.60
CA ASN A 116 -1.67 -28.35 -2.59
C ASN A 116 -1.63 -29.28 -1.36
N ASN A 117 -0.51 -29.35 -0.64
CA ASN A 117 -0.50 -29.91 0.70
C ASN A 117 -0.81 -28.79 1.71
N PRO A 118 -2.00 -28.78 2.35
CA PRO A 118 -2.39 -27.72 3.27
C PRO A 118 -1.50 -27.65 4.53
N VAL A 119 -0.77 -28.70 4.87
CA VAL A 119 0.23 -28.67 5.95
C VAL A 119 1.41 -27.73 5.60
N ASN A 120 1.85 -27.72 4.34
CA ASN A 120 2.92 -26.80 3.90
C ASN A 120 2.45 -25.33 3.98
N ASP A 121 1.17 -25.04 3.73
CA ASP A 121 0.62 -23.69 3.87
C ASP A 121 0.47 -23.32 5.36
N CYS A 122 0.22 -24.29 6.26
CA CYS A 122 0.33 -24.08 7.71
C CYS A 122 1.74 -23.71 8.16
N GLU A 123 2.79 -24.34 7.62
CA GLU A 123 4.19 -23.99 7.92
C GLU A 123 4.52 -22.56 7.50
N LYS A 124 4.12 -22.16 6.29
CA LYS A 124 4.30 -20.80 5.79
C LYS A 124 3.52 -19.76 6.62
N ALA A 125 2.29 -20.09 7.01
CA ALA A 125 1.49 -19.23 7.89
C ALA A 125 2.13 -19.08 9.27
N LYS A 126 2.77 -20.15 9.79
CA LYS A 126 3.54 -20.11 11.04
C LYS A 126 4.72 -19.15 10.93
N ASP A 127 5.53 -19.28 9.88
CA ASP A 127 6.69 -18.43 9.68
C ASP A 127 6.25 -16.95 9.53
N LEU A 128 5.21 -16.70 8.74
CA LEU A 128 4.66 -15.35 8.57
C LEU A 128 4.17 -14.76 9.90
N LEU A 129 3.43 -15.54 10.72
CA LEU A 129 2.95 -15.06 12.02
C LEU A 129 4.12 -14.73 12.97
N MET A 130 5.20 -15.52 12.97
CA MET A 130 6.38 -15.22 13.78
C MET A 130 7.04 -13.91 13.34
N ASP A 131 7.12 -13.66 12.03
CA ASP A 131 7.61 -12.40 11.50
C ASP A 131 6.68 -11.23 11.89
N GLU A 132 5.37 -11.41 11.82
CA GLU A 132 4.35 -10.43 12.22
C GLU A 132 4.46 -10.07 13.71
N ILE A 133 4.61 -11.06 14.58
CA ILE A 133 4.87 -10.84 16.01
C ILE A 133 6.18 -10.07 16.21
N GLY A 134 7.23 -10.45 15.47
CA GLY A 134 8.50 -9.76 15.47
C GLY A 134 8.35 -8.28 15.09
N ARG A 135 7.60 -8.00 14.04
CA ARG A 135 7.33 -6.64 13.55
C ARG A 135 6.46 -5.85 14.53
N TRP A 136 5.41 -6.46 15.08
CA TRP A 136 4.60 -5.87 16.14
C TRP A 136 5.45 -5.42 17.32
N ASN A 137 6.39 -6.25 17.76
CA ASN A 137 7.27 -5.92 18.87
C ASN A 137 8.18 -4.72 18.61
N GLN A 138 8.52 -4.44 17.34
CA GLN A 138 9.31 -3.29 16.90
C GLN A 138 8.53 -1.98 16.85
N LEU A 139 7.19 -2.03 16.79
CA LEU A 139 6.36 -0.83 16.79
C LEU A 139 6.55 -0.01 18.07
N SER A 140 6.42 1.32 17.95
CA SER A 140 6.42 2.22 19.10
C SER A 140 5.28 1.89 20.06
N ARG A 141 5.42 2.29 21.32
CA ARG A 141 4.34 2.14 22.30
C ARG A 141 3.06 2.84 21.86
N ASN A 142 3.18 3.99 21.21
CA ASN A 142 2.06 4.76 20.72
C ASN A 142 1.37 4.08 19.54
N GLN A 143 2.14 3.55 18.58
CA GLN A 143 1.58 2.79 17.46
C GLN A 143 0.81 1.56 17.93
N LYS A 144 1.36 0.80 18.89
CA LYS A 144 0.65 -0.34 19.50
C LYS A 144 -0.67 0.07 20.12
N LYS A 145 -0.71 1.19 20.87
CA LYS A 145 -1.94 1.71 21.46
C LYS A 145 -2.94 2.19 20.41
N ILE A 146 -2.47 2.84 19.35
CA ILE A 146 -3.32 3.32 18.24
C ILE A 146 -3.95 2.13 17.54
N PHE A 147 -3.15 1.17 17.07
CA PHE A 147 -3.67 0.01 16.35
C PHE A 147 -4.58 -0.86 17.22
N SER A 148 -4.23 -1.08 18.50
CA SER A 148 -5.11 -1.76 19.43
C SER A 148 -6.45 -1.04 19.60
N SER A 149 -6.44 0.30 19.75
CA SER A 149 -7.67 1.09 19.91
C SER A 149 -8.58 1.08 18.69
N LEU A 150 -7.99 0.95 17.48
CA LEU A 150 -8.73 0.89 16.23
C LEU A 150 -9.28 -0.51 15.92
N LEU A 151 -8.56 -1.57 16.30
CA LEU A 151 -8.75 -2.90 15.71
C LEU A 151 -9.08 -4.02 16.70
N CYS A 152 -8.90 -3.85 18.02
CA CYS A 152 -9.02 -4.96 18.99
C CYS A 152 -10.42 -5.57 19.11
N ASP A 153 -11.46 -4.87 18.66
CA ASP A 153 -12.85 -5.35 18.62
C ASP A 153 -13.29 -5.87 17.24
N LYS A 154 -12.39 -5.83 16.25
CA LYS A 154 -12.65 -6.33 14.91
C LYS A 154 -12.32 -7.82 14.83
N GLU A 155 -13.20 -8.58 14.21
CA GLU A 155 -13.13 -10.05 14.16
C GLU A 155 -11.79 -10.54 13.59
N GLU A 156 -11.31 -9.89 12.54
CA GLU A 156 -10.08 -10.23 11.84
C GLU A 156 -8.81 -10.00 12.66
N PHE A 157 -8.88 -9.13 13.66
CA PHE A 157 -7.71 -8.70 14.44
C PHE A 157 -7.77 -9.13 15.92
N LYS A 158 -8.97 -9.37 16.44
CA LYS A 158 -9.21 -9.62 17.87
C LYS A 158 -8.32 -10.72 18.45
N GLY A 159 -8.20 -11.85 17.75
CA GLY A 159 -7.37 -12.97 18.21
C GLY A 159 -5.91 -12.60 18.33
N PHE A 160 -5.36 -11.86 17.35
CA PHE A 160 -3.98 -11.40 17.41
C PHE A 160 -3.71 -10.46 18.59
N PHE A 161 -4.59 -9.46 18.82
CA PHE A 161 -4.40 -8.53 19.93
C PHE A 161 -4.52 -9.20 21.29
N MET A 162 -5.37 -10.22 21.41
CA MET A 162 -5.43 -11.06 22.62
C MET A 162 -4.14 -11.87 22.80
N MET A 163 -3.64 -12.46 21.72
CA MET A 163 -2.43 -13.29 21.71
C MET A 163 -1.18 -12.51 22.12
N VAL A 164 -1.04 -11.26 21.67
CA VAL A 164 0.14 -10.41 21.96
C VAL A 164 -0.06 -9.55 23.21
N GLU A 165 -1.12 -9.78 23.99
CA GLU A 165 -1.47 -8.98 25.18
C GLU A 165 -1.40 -7.46 24.87
N ALA A 166 -2.08 -7.06 23.78
CA ALA A 166 -2.04 -5.69 23.29
C ALA A 166 -2.64 -4.71 24.32
N PRO A 167 -2.25 -3.42 24.28
CA PRO A 167 -2.80 -2.41 25.18
C PRO A 167 -4.33 -2.29 25.07
N ASP A 168 -4.99 -1.94 26.16
CA ASP A 168 -6.42 -1.71 26.20
C ASP A 168 -6.85 -0.59 25.24
N LYS A 169 -8.11 -0.71 24.75
CA LYS A 169 -8.74 0.28 23.89
C LYS A 169 -8.88 1.63 24.61
N MET A 170 -8.42 2.69 23.96
CA MET A 170 -8.55 4.04 24.47
C MET A 170 -9.90 4.68 24.07
N SER A 171 -10.26 5.78 24.77
CA SER A 171 -11.38 6.63 24.35
C SER A 171 -11.07 7.31 23.00
N LEU A 172 -12.15 7.70 22.27
CA LEU A 172 -12.04 8.38 20.97
C LEU A 172 -11.10 9.60 21.05
N SER A 173 -11.32 10.48 22.04
CA SER A 173 -10.52 11.71 22.20
C SER A 173 -9.03 11.42 22.43
N LYS A 174 -8.71 10.41 23.24
CA LYS A 174 -7.32 9.99 23.47
C LYS A 174 -6.68 9.37 22.22
N THR A 175 -7.46 8.59 21.45
CA THR A 175 -6.98 8.00 20.20
C THR A 175 -6.69 9.09 19.17
N VAL A 176 -7.59 10.09 19.00
CA VAL A 176 -7.36 11.25 18.13
C VAL A 176 -6.10 12.00 18.53
N GLN A 177 -5.95 12.31 19.82
CA GLN A 177 -4.76 13.00 20.31
C GLN A 177 -3.49 12.24 20.03
N LEU A 178 -3.47 10.93 20.35
CA LEU A 178 -2.28 10.10 20.18
C LEU A 178 -1.90 9.91 18.71
N ILE A 179 -2.87 9.82 17.79
CA ILE A 179 -2.58 9.80 16.34
C ILE A 179 -1.91 11.11 15.93
N LYS A 180 -2.44 12.28 16.34
CA LYS A 180 -1.86 13.59 16.01
C LYS A 180 -0.42 13.74 16.54
N GLU A 181 -0.16 13.24 17.73
CA GLU A 181 1.19 13.27 18.34
C GLU A 181 2.16 12.31 17.62
N GLU A 182 1.76 11.05 17.39
CA GLU A 182 2.63 10.03 16.78
C GLU A 182 2.96 10.33 15.32
N TYR A 183 2.01 10.94 14.59
CA TYR A 183 2.14 11.23 13.17
C TYR A 183 2.39 12.73 12.89
N GLU A 184 2.83 13.50 13.89
CA GLU A 184 3.19 14.92 13.72
C GLU A 184 4.21 15.09 12.58
N GLY A 185 3.96 16.04 11.69
CA GLY A 185 4.78 16.28 10.50
C GLY A 185 4.65 15.24 9.39
N ARG A 186 3.85 14.17 9.57
CA ARG A 186 3.57 13.15 8.56
C ARG A 186 2.14 13.17 8.02
N ILE A 187 1.21 13.71 8.79
CA ILE A 187 -0.18 13.97 8.39
C ILE A 187 -0.57 15.42 8.70
N CYS A 188 -1.64 15.90 8.11
CA CYS A 188 -2.21 17.20 8.44
C CYS A 188 -2.66 17.21 9.91
N GLY A 189 -2.13 18.15 10.71
CA GLY A 189 -2.49 18.28 12.13
C GLY A 189 -3.95 18.69 12.35
N HIS A 190 -4.62 19.23 11.31
CA HIS A 190 -6.03 19.62 11.33
C HIS A 190 -6.97 18.61 10.65
N ALA A 191 -6.45 17.41 10.28
CA ALA A 191 -7.32 16.36 9.76
C ALA A 191 -8.40 15.97 10.79
N ASP A 192 -9.63 15.81 10.32
CA ASP A 192 -10.75 15.35 11.16
C ASP A 192 -10.70 13.82 11.30
N LEU A 193 -10.07 13.37 12.37
CA LEU A 193 -9.85 11.95 12.66
C LEU A 193 -11.05 11.28 13.33
N ALA A 194 -11.94 12.02 13.97
CA ALA A 194 -13.00 11.42 14.79
C ALA A 194 -13.99 10.60 13.96
N PRO A 195 -14.53 11.08 12.83
CA PRO A 195 -15.37 10.27 11.95
C PRO A 195 -14.63 9.04 11.40
N LEU A 196 -13.36 9.20 11.00
CA LEU A 196 -12.55 8.10 10.45
C LEU A 196 -12.35 6.96 11.46
N ILE A 197 -12.14 7.29 12.74
CA ILE A 197 -12.00 6.29 13.81
C ILE A 197 -13.33 5.54 14.05
N GLN A 198 -14.45 6.22 13.93
CA GLN A 198 -15.77 5.66 14.21
C GLN A 198 -16.30 4.81 13.05
N GLU A 199 -16.16 5.31 11.82
CA GLU A 199 -16.78 4.72 10.63
C GLU A 199 -15.85 3.75 9.90
N HIS A 200 -14.55 4.06 9.81
CA HIS A 200 -13.57 3.33 9.02
C HIS A 200 -12.28 2.96 9.78
N PRO A 201 -12.36 2.37 10.99
CA PRO A 201 -11.17 2.14 11.82
C PRO A 201 -10.13 1.21 11.17
N CYS A 202 -10.57 0.17 10.44
CA CYS A 202 -9.64 -0.73 9.73
C CYS A 202 -8.92 -0.02 8.59
N ALA A 203 -9.66 0.72 7.76
CA ALA A 203 -9.08 1.50 6.67
C ALA A 203 -8.15 2.60 7.20
N LEU A 204 -8.50 3.26 8.31
CA LEU A 204 -7.61 4.23 8.96
C LEU A 204 -6.33 3.57 9.48
N ALA A 205 -6.40 2.39 10.06
CA ALA A 205 -5.22 1.66 10.54
C ALA A 205 -4.25 1.34 9.39
N TYR A 206 -4.76 0.86 8.25
CA TYR A 206 -3.95 0.62 7.06
C TYR A 206 -3.37 1.92 6.48
N ALA A 207 -4.18 2.99 6.40
CA ALA A 207 -3.71 4.30 5.96
C ALA A 207 -2.57 4.82 6.84
N LEU A 208 -2.69 4.72 8.16
CA LEU A 208 -1.64 5.11 9.11
C LEU A 208 -0.39 4.23 8.99
N ALA A 209 -0.53 2.93 8.73
CA ALA A 209 0.59 2.05 8.48
C ALA A 209 1.35 2.45 7.20
N LEU A 210 0.63 2.75 6.10
CA LEU A 210 1.21 3.23 4.85
C LEU A 210 1.90 4.59 5.00
N VAL A 211 1.28 5.53 5.71
CA VAL A 211 1.88 6.85 5.99
C VAL A 211 3.15 6.75 6.82
N ASN A 212 3.28 5.70 7.63
CA ASN A 212 4.45 5.49 8.49
C ASN A 212 5.66 4.92 7.74
N THR A 213 5.48 4.41 6.54
CA THR A 213 6.61 3.90 5.74
C THR A 213 7.54 5.05 5.36
N THR A 214 8.83 4.81 5.49
CA THR A 214 9.87 5.76 5.02
C THR A 214 10.14 5.60 3.53
N ASP A 215 9.72 4.49 2.94
CA ASP A 215 9.84 4.22 1.53
C ASP A 215 8.65 4.82 0.78
N HIS A 216 8.92 5.84 -0.05
CA HIS A 216 7.92 6.48 -0.92
C HIS A 216 7.35 5.54 -2.00
N ARG A 217 7.94 4.37 -2.18
CA ARG A 217 7.51 3.34 -3.14
C ARG A 217 6.35 2.49 -2.65
N SER A 218 5.98 2.59 -1.37
CA SER A 218 4.83 1.85 -0.85
C SER A 218 3.56 2.25 -1.58
N ILE A 219 2.80 1.26 -2.01
CA ILE A 219 1.46 1.42 -2.57
C ILE A 219 0.45 0.74 -1.68
N THR A 220 -0.80 1.16 -1.77
CA THR A 220 -1.89 0.40 -1.14
C THR A 220 -2.01 -0.95 -1.85
N PRO A 221 -1.79 -2.08 -1.15
CA PRO A 221 -1.88 -3.39 -1.79
C PRO A 221 -3.25 -3.62 -2.42
N ALA A 222 -3.27 -4.27 -3.58
CA ALA A 222 -4.53 -4.53 -4.31
C ALA A 222 -5.58 -5.27 -3.48
N TRP A 223 -5.15 -6.15 -2.57
CA TRP A 223 -6.04 -6.82 -1.63
C TRP A 223 -6.68 -5.84 -0.64
N VAL A 224 -5.91 -4.87 -0.13
CA VAL A 224 -6.42 -3.82 0.77
C VAL A 224 -7.40 -2.93 0.04
N LEU A 225 -7.09 -2.50 -1.19
CA LEU A 225 -8.00 -1.68 -2.02
C LEU A 225 -9.33 -2.39 -2.29
N TYR A 226 -9.29 -3.70 -2.51
CA TYR A 226 -10.51 -4.46 -2.75
C TYR A 226 -11.40 -4.59 -1.51
N ASN A 227 -10.80 -4.79 -0.32
CA ASN A 227 -11.54 -5.03 0.92
C ASN A 227 -11.80 -3.74 1.72
N PHE A 228 -10.97 -2.72 1.55
CA PHE A 228 -11.01 -1.44 2.27
C PHE A 228 -10.76 -0.28 1.29
N PRO A 229 -11.66 -0.05 0.33
CA PRO A 229 -11.47 0.97 -0.72
C PRO A 229 -11.32 2.40 -0.18
N GLU A 230 -11.78 2.65 1.05
CA GLU A 230 -11.69 3.95 1.71
C GLU A 230 -10.25 4.34 2.09
N VAL A 231 -9.29 3.41 2.07
CA VAL A 231 -7.90 3.65 2.49
C VAL A 231 -7.28 4.81 1.69
N GLU A 232 -7.45 4.84 0.37
CA GLU A 232 -6.88 5.90 -0.47
C GLU A 232 -7.53 7.26 -0.16
N HIS A 233 -8.85 7.30 -0.01
CA HIS A 233 -9.55 8.52 0.38
C HIS A 233 -9.12 9.02 1.77
N ILE A 234 -8.88 8.12 2.72
CA ILE A 234 -8.35 8.47 4.04
C ILE A 234 -6.94 9.05 3.92
N ILE A 235 -6.07 8.46 3.10
CA ILE A 235 -4.73 9.01 2.84
C ILE A 235 -4.81 10.41 2.24
N GLU A 236 -5.76 10.66 1.33
CA GLU A 236 -6.03 12.00 0.79
C GLU A 236 -6.42 12.99 1.90
N ILE A 237 -7.38 12.63 2.77
CA ILE A 237 -7.78 13.47 3.91
C ILE A 237 -6.58 13.77 4.81
N LEU A 238 -5.75 12.78 5.08
CA LEU A 238 -4.60 12.92 5.96
C LEU A 238 -3.45 13.75 5.34
N ARG A 239 -3.25 13.69 4.00
CA ARG A 239 -2.01 14.12 3.38
C ARG A 239 -2.14 14.96 2.10
N HIS A 240 -3.31 15.06 1.49
CA HIS A 240 -3.46 15.76 0.20
C HIS A 240 -4.19 17.09 0.30
N HIS A 241 -4.92 17.33 1.36
CA HIS A 241 -5.64 18.60 1.56
C HIS A 241 -4.87 19.54 2.49
N ARG A 242 -4.42 20.69 1.93
CA ARG A 242 -3.73 21.71 2.71
C ARG A 242 -4.71 22.38 3.68
N CYS A 243 -4.39 22.39 4.97
CA CYS A 243 -5.17 23.13 5.96
C CYS A 243 -4.97 24.66 5.80
N THR A 244 -6.00 25.42 6.14
CA THR A 244 -6.00 26.89 6.03
C THR A 244 -5.08 27.58 7.04
N GLU A 245 -4.97 27.02 8.23
CA GLU A 245 -4.18 27.59 9.33
C GLU A 245 -2.68 27.29 9.21
N GLY A 246 -2.33 26.30 8.38
CA GLY A 246 -0.97 25.80 8.29
C GLY A 246 -0.63 24.85 9.45
N CYS A 247 0.12 23.81 9.15
CA CYS A 247 0.67 22.88 10.16
C CYS A 247 2.06 22.39 9.69
N ALA A 248 2.79 21.71 10.57
CA ALA A 248 4.13 21.23 10.28
C ALA A 248 4.21 20.40 8.97
N TYR A 249 3.25 19.49 8.77
CA TYR A 249 3.16 18.70 7.54
C TYR A 249 2.82 19.57 6.31
N CYS A 250 1.71 20.33 6.35
CA CYS A 250 1.24 21.06 5.18
C CYS A 250 2.22 22.15 4.71
N ASN A 251 2.89 22.83 5.64
CA ASN A 251 3.87 23.86 5.33
C ASN A 251 5.08 23.32 4.57
N GLN A 252 5.38 22.03 4.70
CA GLN A 252 6.49 21.37 4.01
C GLN A 252 6.01 20.61 2.77
N ALA A 253 4.93 19.83 2.88
CA ALA A 253 4.46 18.95 1.81
C ALA A 253 3.95 19.74 0.59
N PHE A 254 3.33 20.91 0.81
CA PHE A 254 2.75 21.75 -0.26
C PHE A 254 3.61 22.95 -0.64
N ASP A 255 4.82 23.10 -0.08
CA ASP A 255 5.74 24.16 -0.47
C ASP A 255 6.48 23.78 -1.74
N VAL A 256 6.11 24.41 -2.86
CA VAL A 256 6.73 24.15 -4.17
C VAL A 256 8.21 24.56 -4.21
N HIS A 257 8.64 25.58 -3.45
CA HIS A 257 10.05 25.99 -3.40
C HIS A 257 10.90 25.01 -2.61
N HIS A 258 10.40 24.56 -1.45
CA HIS A 258 11.05 23.53 -0.66
C HIS A 258 11.24 22.24 -1.49
N ASN A 259 10.18 21.80 -2.14
CA ASN A 259 10.22 20.57 -2.95
C ASN A 259 11.01 20.75 -4.25
N LEU A 260 11.02 21.93 -4.87
CA LEU A 260 11.88 22.24 -6.00
C LEU A 260 13.36 22.05 -5.65
N LYS A 261 13.77 22.59 -4.50
CA LYS A 261 15.13 22.43 -4.00
C LYS A 261 15.44 20.96 -3.64
N ARG A 262 14.50 20.30 -2.96
CA ARG A 262 14.64 18.90 -2.53
C ARG A 262 14.82 17.94 -3.71
N PHE A 263 13.96 17.99 -4.72
CA PHE A 263 13.95 17.03 -5.83
C PHE A 263 14.91 17.43 -6.96
N PHE A 264 15.02 18.70 -7.28
CA PHE A 264 15.76 19.17 -8.46
C PHE A 264 17.04 19.95 -8.13
N GLY A 265 17.25 20.34 -6.86
CA GLY A 265 18.38 21.15 -6.45
C GLY A 265 18.32 22.61 -6.91
N TYR A 266 17.17 23.08 -7.43
CA TYR A 266 17.00 24.45 -7.88
C TYR A 266 16.54 25.37 -6.73
N ASP A 267 17.13 26.58 -6.67
CA ASP A 267 16.78 27.57 -5.66
C ASP A 267 15.54 28.41 -6.05
N SER A 268 15.21 28.49 -7.36
CA SER A 268 14.08 29.28 -7.86
C SER A 268 13.51 28.74 -9.16
N PHE A 269 12.25 29.03 -9.41
CA PHE A 269 11.59 28.82 -10.70
C PHE A 269 12.08 29.83 -11.74
N ARG A 270 11.92 29.49 -13.03
CA ARG A 270 12.17 30.44 -14.12
C ARG A 270 11.01 31.43 -14.24
N THR A 271 11.34 32.69 -14.54
CA THR A 271 10.39 33.73 -14.87
C THR A 271 10.39 34.01 -16.38
N TYR A 272 9.28 34.49 -16.92
CA TYR A 272 9.10 34.83 -18.33
C TYR A 272 8.59 36.26 -18.42
N ASN A 273 9.38 37.14 -19.00
CA ASN A 273 9.11 38.62 -19.03
C ASN A 273 8.78 39.18 -17.66
N GLY A 274 9.40 38.68 -16.60
CA GLY A 274 9.13 39.07 -15.21
C GLY A 274 7.97 38.33 -14.53
N GLU A 275 7.20 37.52 -15.26
CA GLU A 275 6.07 36.78 -14.72
C GLU A 275 6.51 35.39 -14.19
N PRO A 276 6.03 34.95 -13.02
CA PRO A 276 6.39 33.67 -12.39
C PRO A 276 5.53 32.51 -12.94
N LEU A 277 5.42 32.38 -14.27
CA LEU A 277 4.51 31.45 -14.92
C LEU A 277 4.79 29.99 -14.58
N GLN A 278 6.06 29.60 -14.47
CA GLN A 278 6.46 28.23 -14.13
C GLN A 278 6.05 27.89 -12.68
N GLU A 279 6.26 28.81 -11.76
CA GLU A 279 5.84 28.67 -10.36
C GLU A 279 4.33 28.59 -10.22
N ASN A 280 3.61 29.50 -10.91
CA ASN A 280 2.15 29.53 -10.89
C ASN A 280 1.54 28.24 -11.44
N ALA A 281 2.12 27.68 -12.50
CA ALA A 281 1.68 26.41 -13.06
C ALA A 281 1.94 25.24 -12.08
N ALA A 282 3.11 25.20 -11.43
CA ALA A 282 3.42 24.19 -10.42
C ALA A 282 2.48 24.29 -9.20
N LYS A 283 2.22 25.50 -8.69
CA LYS A 283 1.26 25.75 -7.59
C LYS A 283 -0.15 25.30 -7.96
N ALA A 284 -0.65 25.69 -9.14
CA ALA A 284 -1.98 25.29 -9.60
C ALA A 284 -2.10 23.75 -9.72
N ALA A 285 -1.04 23.10 -10.18
CA ALA A 285 -1.04 21.63 -10.25
C ALA A 285 -1.03 20.97 -8.85
N VAL A 286 -0.31 21.53 -7.87
CA VAL A 286 -0.33 21.05 -6.47
C VAL A 286 -1.68 21.28 -5.81
N GLU A 287 -2.45 22.28 -6.25
CA GLU A 287 -3.81 22.59 -5.80
C GLU A 287 -4.89 21.81 -6.60
N ASP A 288 -4.49 20.78 -7.36
CA ASP A 288 -5.34 19.94 -8.23
C ASP A 288 -6.19 20.71 -9.25
N LYS A 289 -5.72 21.88 -9.64
CA LYS A 289 -6.37 22.69 -10.69
C LYS A 289 -6.01 22.17 -12.07
N SER A 290 -7.01 21.99 -12.91
CA SER A 290 -6.79 21.77 -14.34
C SER A 290 -6.26 23.05 -14.97
N LEU A 291 -5.18 22.93 -15.75
CA LEU A 291 -4.53 24.09 -16.37
C LEU A 291 -4.00 23.77 -17.76
N LEU A 292 -3.93 24.79 -18.60
CA LEU A 292 -3.22 24.79 -19.88
C LEU A 292 -1.95 25.65 -19.72
N ALA A 293 -0.78 25.00 -19.79
CA ALA A 293 0.51 25.66 -19.64
C ALA A 293 1.18 25.90 -21.00
N ILE A 294 1.30 27.15 -21.41
CA ILE A 294 1.92 27.55 -22.68
C ILE A 294 3.24 28.24 -22.40
N PHE A 295 4.35 27.61 -22.82
CA PHE A 295 5.69 28.12 -22.65
C PHE A 295 6.46 28.09 -23.99
N PRO A 296 7.47 28.93 -24.19
CA PRO A 296 8.35 28.85 -25.32
C PRO A 296 9.11 27.51 -25.32
N THR A 297 9.62 27.09 -26.48
CA THR A 297 10.47 25.90 -26.62
C THR A 297 11.70 26.05 -25.71
N GLY A 298 12.06 24.98 -25.00
CA GLY A 298 13.14 25.04 -23.99
C GLY A 298 12.79 25.78 -22.70
N GLY A 299 11.54 26.24 -22.55
CA GLY A 299 11.04 27.00 -21.40
C GLY A 299 10.87 26.21 -20.11
N GLY A 300 11.28 24.94 -20.05
CA GLY A 300 11.16 24.14 -18.81
C GLY A 300 9.74 23.72 -18.44
N LYS A 301 8.88 23.50 -19.43
CA LYS A 301 7.50 23.00 -19.25
C LYS A 301 7.42 21.76 -18.37
N SER A 302 8.34 20.81 -18.59
CA SER A 302 8.31 19.52 -17.87
C SER A 302 8.34 19.65 -16.36
N LEU A 303 9.03 20.67 -15.82
CA LEU A 303 9.10 20.91 -14.38
C LEU A 303 7.71 21.21 -13.76
N THR A 304 6.80 21.83 -14.54
CA THR A 304 5.47 22.21 -14.06
C THR A 304 4.55 21.03 -13.74
N PHE A 305 4.85 19.84 -14.29
CA PHE A 305 4.12 18.62 -13.95
C PHE A 305 5.01 17.57 -13.24
N GLN A 306 6.32 17.55 -13.51
CA GLN A 306 7.23 16.60 -12.83
C GLN A 306 7.35 16.88 -11.34
N LEU A 307 7.50 18.15 -10.93
CA LEU A 307 7.59 18.51 -9.53
C LEU A 307 6.29 18.14 -8.77
N PRO A 308 5.08 18.55 -9.21
CA PRO A 308 3.84 18.13 -8.55
C PRO A 308 3.62 16.61 -8.56
N ALA A 309 4.09 15.91 -9.59
CA ALA A 309 4.00 14.44 -9.64
C ALA A 309 4.86 13.78 -8.55
N LEU A 310 6.10 14.23 -8.37
CA LEU A 310 6.99 13.74 -7.31
C LEU A 310 6.44 14.09 -5.91
N MET A 311 5.86 15.28 -5.75
CA MET A 311 5.21 15.68 -4.51
C MET A 311 4.02 14.78 -4.17
N ALA A 312 3.14 14.49 -5.14
CA ALA A 312 1.99 13.60 -4.97
C ALA A 312 2.42 12.14 -4.74
N GLY A 313 3.44 11.67 -5.47
CA GLY A 313 4.04 10.35 -5.23
C GLY A 313 4.54 10.19 -3.80
N ASN A 314 5.21 11.22 -3.27
CA ASN A 314 5.73 11.22 -1.91
C ASN A 314 4.63 11.38 -0.82
N SER A 315 3.52 12.06 -1.12
CA SER A 315 2.46 12.32 -0.15
C SER A 315 1.39 11.23 -0.12
N VAL A 316 0.83 10.88 -1.27
CA VAL A 316 -0.32 9.96 -1.37
C VAL A 316 -0.04 8.72 -2.22
N HIS A 317 1.22 8.44 -2.53
CA HIS A 317 1.65 7.34 -3.41
C HIS A 317 0.97 7.38 -4.79
N GLY A 318 0.60 8.58 -5.23
CA GLY A 318 -0.15 8.81 -6.46
C GLY A 318 0.69 8.62 -7.71
N LEU A 319 0.06 8.14 -8.78
CA LEU A 319 0.65 8.02 -10.10
C LEU A 319 0.20 9.20 -10.98
N THR A 320 1.15 9.90 -11.58
CA THR A 320 0.90 10.87 -12.65
C THR A 320 1.15 10.19 -14.00
N VAL A 321 0.13 10.19 -14.85
CA VAL A 321 0.22 9.62 -16.21
C VAL A 321 0.47 10.75 -17.21
N VAL A 322 1.59 10.68 -17.93
CA VAL A 322 1.99 11.64 -18.95
C VAL A 322 1.79 11.02 -20.32
N ILE A 323 0.85 11.56 -21.09
CA ILE A 323 0.57 11.15 -22.46
C ILE A 323 1.40 12.05 -23.37
N SER A 324 2.34 11.45 -24.12
CA SER A 324 3.23 12.17 -25.03
C SER A 324 3.29 11.47 -26.40
N PRO A 325 3.21 12.22 -27.51
CA PRO A 325 3.17 11.62 -28.86
C PRO A 325 4.54 11.11 -29.35
N LEU A 326 5.63 11.60 -28.77
CA LEU A 326 6.98 11.34 -29.24
C LEU A 326 7.76 10.43 -28.27
N GLN A 327 7.99 9.20 -28.70
CA GLN A 327 8.66 8.17 -27.87
C GLN A 327 10.10 8.55 -27.49
N SER A 328 10.84 9.25 -28.37
CA SER A 328 12.17 9.77 -28.06
C SER A 328 12.14 10.79 -26.92
N LEU A 329 11.16 11.71 -26.93
CA LEU A 329 11.01 12.69 -25.86
C LEU A 329 10.66 12.02 -24.51
N MET A 330 9.81 11.00 -24.51
CA MET A 330 9.49 10.27 -23.30
C MET A 330 10.73 9.63 -22.67
N LYS A 331 11.58 9.01 -23.51
CA LYS A 331 12.84 8.43 -23.07
C LYS A 331 13.78 9.49 -22.52
N ASP A 332 13.97 10.59 -23.26
CA ASP A 332 14.81 11.70 -22.81
C ASP A 332 14.36 12.30 -21.49
N GLN A 333 13.04 12.40 -21.24
CA GLN A 333 12.49 12.88 -19.97
C GLN A 333 12.84 11.92 -18.82
N VAL A 334 12.67 10.62 -19.03
CA VAL A 334 13.00 9.59 -18.02
C VAL A 334 14.51 9.57 -17.76
N ASP A 335 15.34 9.58 -18.81
CA ASP A 335 16.80 9.55 -18.70
C ASP A 335 17.32 10.82 -17.98
N ASN A 336 16.76 12.00 -18.28
CA ASN A 336 17.11 13.25 -17.62
C ASN A 336 16.77 13.26 -16.11
N LEU A 337 15.65 12.65 -15.71
CA LEU A 337 15.31 12.47 -14.30
C LEU A 337 16.27 11.49 -13.63
N ALA A 338 16.57 10.36 -14.28
CA ALA A 338 17.49 9.36 -13.75
C ALA A 338 18.91 9.91 -13.55
N GLN A 339 19.41 10.74 -14.48
CA GLN A 339 20.72 11.43 -14.36
C GLN A 339 20.78 12.38 -13.14
N ARG A 340 19.62 12.84 -12.65
CA ARG A 340 19.50 13.65 -11.43
C ARG A 340 19.30 12.82 -10.16
N GLY A 341 19.36 11.50 -10.28
CA GLY A 341 19.09 10.58 -9.17
C GLY A 341 17.59 10.37 -8.88
N ILE A 342 16.70 10.85 -9.75
CA ILE A 342 15.24 10.66 -9.63
C ILE A 342 14.86 9.43 -10.45
N ALA A 343 14.71 8.31 -9.76
CA ALA A 343 14.37 7.03 -10.39
C ALA A 343 12.87 6.78 -10.52
N ASP A 344 12.02 7.73 -10.14
CA ASP A 344 10.56 7.58 -9.99
C ASP A 344 9.78 7.63 -11.31
N ALA A 345 10.46 7.71 -12.44
CA ALA A 345 9.85 7.79 -13.77
C ALA A 345 10.10 6.53 -14.59
N VAL A 346 9.07 6.13 -15.35
CA VAL A 346 9.18 5.07 -16.35
C VAL A 346 8.48 5.46 -17.64
N THR A 347 8.88 4.84 -18.74
CA THR A 347 8.13 4.91 -20.00
C THR A 347 7.67 3.52 -20.42
N ILE A 348 6.45 3.42 -20.94
CA ILE A 348 5.93 2.21 -21.60
C ILE A 348 5.49 2.59 -22.99
N ASN A 349 6.19 2.07 -24.00
CA ASN A 349 5.90 2.35 -25.41
C ASN A 349 6.12 1.08 -26.27
N GLY A 350 5.80 1.19 -27.54
CA GLY A 350 5.86 0.06 -28.48
C GLY A 350 7.27 -0.36 -28.91
N LEU A 351 8.31 0.45 -28.63
CA LEU A 351 9.71 0.18 -29.03
C LEU A 351 10.49 -0.56 -27.95
N LEU A 352 9.96 -0.67 -26.72
CA LEU A 352 10.63 -1.40 -25.65
C LEU A 352 10.65 -2.90 -25.96
N ASP A 353 11.79 -3.52 -25.75
CA ASP A 353 11.88 -4.98 -25.76
C ASP A 353 10.99 -5.59 -24.64
N PRO A 354 10.59 -6.84 -24.77
CA PRO A 354 9.65 -7.47 -23.82
C PRO A 354 10.14 -7.47 -22.37
N ILE A 355 11.43 -7.60 -22.13
CA ILE A 355 12.02 -7.65 -20.78
C ILE A 355 11.95 -6.26 -20.14
N THR A 356 12.46 -5.25 -20.81
CA THR A 356 12.42 -3.86 -20.34
C THR A 356 10.99 -3.38 -20.12
N ARG A 357 10.06 -3.78 -21.01
CA ARG A 357 8.65 -3.47 -20.86
C ARG A 357 8.05 -4.13 -19.60
N SER A 358 8.36 -5.40 -19.35
CA SER A 358 7.90 -6.13 -18.17
C SER A 358 8.41 -5.48 -16.89
N LEU A 359 9.68 -5.12 -16.84
CA LEU A 359 10.29 -4.42 -15.70
C LEU A 359 9.64 -3.04 -15.47
N ALA A 360 9.35 -2.28 -16.53
CA ALA A 360 8.67 -0.99 -16.40
C ALA A 360 7.25 -1.17 -15.83
N ILE A 361 6.51 -2.17 -16.29
CA ILE A 361 5.18 -2.52 -15.78
C ILE A 361 5.27 -2.88 -14.28
N GLU A 362 6.20 -3.75 -13.93
CA GLU A 362 6.43 -4.19 -12.55
C GLU A 362 6.73 -2.99 -11.64
N ARG A 363 7.62 -2.09 -12.06
CA ARG A 363 7.94 -0.88 -11.30
C ARG A 363 6.72 0.00 -11.03
N VAL A 364 5.84 0.16 -12.03
CA VAL A 364 4.58 0.91 -11.81
C VAL A 364 3.67 0.16 -10.87
N MET A 365 3.49 -1.14 -11.06
CA MET A 365 2.60 -1.96 -10.22
C MET A 365 3.06 -2.06 -8.77
N ASN A 366 4.37 -2.05 -8.52
CA ASN A 366 4.95 -2.13 -7.18
C ASN A 366 5.12 -0.75 -6.50
N GLY A 367 4.74 0.35 -7.18
CA GLY A 367 4.89 1.69 -6.61
C GLY A 367 6.29 2.31 -6.76
N ASP A 368 7.20 1.64 -7.48
CA ASP A 368 8.56 2.14 -7.75
C ASP A 368 8.61 3.27 -8.78
N ALA A 369 7.44 3.67 -9.29
CA ALA A 369 7.31 4.80 -10.21
C ALA A 369 6.08 5.63 -9.87
N THR A 370 6.25 6.95 -9.85
CA THR A 370 5.20 7.95 -9.64
C THR A 370 4.88 8.74 -10.92
N LEU A 371 5.74 8.62 -11.94
CA LEU A 371 5.53 9.18 -13.28
C LEU A 371 5.55 8.06 -14.33
N LEU A 372 4.45 7.91 -15.04
CA LEU A 372 4.32 6.97 -16.16
C LEU A 372 4.15 7.74 -17.47
N TYR A 373 5.15 7.66 -18.35
CA TYR A 373 5.06 8.19 -19.70
C TYR A 373 4.55 7.12 -20.65
N ILE A 374 3.45 7.42 -21.36
CA ILE A 374 2.85 6.52 -22.35
C ILE A 374 2.55 7.25 -23.67
N ALA A 375 2.62 6.51 -24.75
CA ALA A 375 2.12 7.00 -26.04
C ALA A 375 0.57 6.89 -26.09
N PRO A 376 -0.14 7.77 -26.83
CA PRO A 376 -1.60 7.80 -26.87
C PRO A 376 -2.23 6.45 -27.25
N GLU A 377 -1.65 5.75 -28.20
CA GLU A 377 -2.11 4.43 -28.65
C GLU A 377 -2.07 3.35 -27.53
N MET A 378 -1.25 3.56 -26.51
CA MET A 378 -1.14 2.64 -25.38
C MET A 378 -2.36 2.68 -24.46
N LEU A 379 -3.15 3.76 -24.49
CA LEU A 379 -4.39 3.86 -23.71
C LEU A 379 -5.43 2.78 -24.07
N ARG A 380 -5.35 2.22 -25.28
CA ARG A 380 -6.20 1.10 -25.73
C ARG A 380 -5.70 -0.27 -25.24
N SER A 381 -4.53 -0.32 -24.62
CA SER A 381 -3.94 -1.56 -24.15
C SER A 381 -4.61 -2.05 -22.87
N LYS A 382 -5.11 -3.28 -22.86
CA LYS A 382 -5.64 -3.92 -21.63
C LYS A 382 -4.62 -3.99 -20.50
N THR A 383 -3.34 -4.07 -20.84
CA THR A 383 -2.25 -4.04 -19.84
C THR A 383 -2.18 -2.67 -19.15
N ILE A 384 -2.25 -1.58 -19.93
CA ILE A 384 -2.26 -0.23 -19.37
C ILE A 384 -3.54 0.01 -18.57
N GLU A 385 -4.70 -0.37 -19.09
CA GLU A 385 -5.97 -0.30 -18.35
C GLU A 385 -5.84 -0.97 -16.97
N LYS A 386 -5.31 -2.20 -16.93
CA LYS A 386 -5.12 -2.93 -15.69
C LYS A 386 -4.15 -2.21 -14.72
N ILE A 387 -3.08 -1.60 -15.24
CA ILE A 387 -2.13 -0.80 -14.44
C ILE A 387 -2.87 0.40 -13.85
N LEU A 388 -3.61 1.13 -14.67
CA LEU A 388 -4.32 2.34 -14.22
C LEU A 388 -5.39 2.02 -13.17
N MET A 389 -6.09 0.90 -13.32
CA MET A 389 -7.09 0.43 -12.34
C MET A 389 -6.46 -0.04 -11.02
N GLY A 390 -5.19 -0.44 -11.04
CA GLY A 390 -4.46 -0.92 -9.85
C GLY A 390 -3.66 0.15 -9.11
N ARG A 391 -3.74 1.43 -9.54
CA ARG A 391 -2.97 2.53 -8.96
C ARG A 391 -3.85 3.75 -8.70
N HIS A 392 -3.57 4.47 -7.64
CA HIS A 392 -4.16 5.78 -7.37
C HIS A 392 -3.65 6.81 -8.40
N ILE A 393 -4.50 7.20 -9.35
CA ILE A 393 -4.16 8.18 -10.38
C ILE A 393 -4.50 9.57 -9.89
N VAL A 394 -3.49 10.38 -9.61
CA VAL A 394 -3.67 11.76 -9.14
C VAL A 394 -3.75 12.79 -10.27
N ARG A 395 -3.17 12.47 -11.45
CA ARG A 395 -3.14 13.44 -12.55
C ARG A 395 -2.90 12.79 -13.90
N PHE A 396 -3.59 13.30 -14.92
CA PHE A 396 -3.24 13.12 -16.31
C PHE A 396 -2.59 14.38 -16.86
N VAL A 397 -1.47 14.21 -17.56
CA VAL A 397 -0.74 15.28 -18.26
C VAL A 397 -0.74 14.96 -19.73
N ILE A 398 -1.10 15.93 -20.55
CA ILE A 398 -1.01 15.81 -21.99
C ILE A 398 0.13 16.71 -22.46
N ASP A 399 1.27 16.08 -22.78
CA ASP A 399 2.44 16.78 -23.30
C ASP A 399 2.26 17.01 -24.81
N GLU A 400 2.82 18.10 -25.31
CA GLU A 400 2.69 18.55 -26.71
C GLU A 400 1.22 18.59 -27.18
N ALA A 401 0.34 19.20 -26.37
CA ALA A 401 -1.10 19.24 -26.60
C ALA A 401 -1.52 19.83 -27.98
N HIS A 402 -0.63 20.57 -28.64
CA HIS A 402 -0.87 21.03 -30.02
C HIS A 402 -1.06 19.87 -31.02
N CYS A 403 -0.56 18.69 -30.71
CA CYS A 403 -0.77 17.49 -31.52
C CYS A 403 -2.23 17.04 -31.60
N PHE A 404 -3.08 17.46 -30.67
CA PHE A 404 -4.52 17.18 -30.72
C PHE A 404 -5.16 17.79 -31.97
N SER A 405 -4.81 19.03 -32.34
CA SER A 405 -5.40 19.72 -33.47
C SER A 405 -4.64 19.48 -34.80
N ALA A 406 -3.31 19.39 -34.72
CA ALA A 406 -2.46 19.33 -35.91
C ALA A 406 -2.22 17.89 -36.41
N TRP A 407 -2.18 16.90 -35.48
CA TRP A 407 -1.79 15.52 -35.82
C TRP A 407 -2.88 14.48 -35.47
N GLY A 408 -3.89 14.86 -34.70
CA GLY A 408 -4.92 13.93 -34.25
C GLY A 408 -5.73 13.32 -35.37
N GLN A 409 -6.00 14.12 -36.46
CA GLN A 409 -6.78 13.67 -37.60
C GLN A 409 -5.96 12.82 -38.59
N ASP A 410 -4.69 13.12 -38.78
CA ASP A 410 -3.87 12.51 -39.82
C ASP A 410 -2.90 11.44 -39.33
N PHE A 411 -2.36 11.58 -38.11
CA PHE A 411 -1.28 10.70 -37.57
C PHE A 411 -1.58 10.02 -36.25
N ARG A 412 -2.51 10.53 -35.44
CA ARG A 412 -2.73 10.07 -34.06
C ARG A 412 -4.23 10.08 -33.71
N VAL A 413 -4.98 9.21 -34.39
CA VAL A 413 -6.44 9.03 -34.16
C VAL A 413 -6.77 8.72 -32.68
N ASP A 414 -5.79 8.22 -31.93
CA ASP A 414 -5.93 7.86 -30.50
C ASP A 414 -6.00 9.06 -29.55
N TYR A 415 -5.81 10.28 -30.06
CA TYR A 415 -6.09 11.51 -29.32
C TYR A 415 -7.54 11.99 -29.44
N LEU A 416 -8.31 11.42 -30.34
CA LEU A 416 -9.73 11.74 -30.57
C LEU A 416 -10.63 10.72 -29.87
#